data_b796981acccf3daf29db9faf9b72a035
#
_entry.id   b796981acccf3daf29db9faf9b72a035
#
_cell.length_a   1.000
_cell.length_b   1.000
_cell.length_c   1.000
_cell.angle_alpha   90.00
_cell.angle_beta   90.00
_cell.angle_gamma   90.00
#
_symmetry.space_group_name_H-M   'P 1'
#
loop_
_entity.id
_entity.type
_entity.pdbx_description
1 polymer ?
#
loop_
_entity_poly.entity_id
_entity_poly.type
_entity_poly.pdbx_seq_one_letter_code
_entity_poly.pdbx_strand_id
1 'polypeptide(L)'
;TVYLDGEAYFQIAKDDRPFRVITANGIVKQYGTSFNVNTHVAGVTKVVLVEGAISVFPNQGDEHKIHPGELAVLNGVTQDVQISKVDIEPYIAWNNGRFVFDNCSLEDILKDLGKWYDFDVRYAREDARLIPFSLNIKKHDAFAEVLQLLEDTGCVKFDIRDNVVVVK
;
A
#
# COMPACT_ATOMS: atom_id res chain seq x y z
N THR A 1 -16.19 10.42 11.94
CA THR A 1 -14.98 9.70 12.38
C THR A 1 -15.10 8.23 12.02
N VAL A 2 -14.04 7.66 11.48
CA VAL A 2 -13.89 6.22 11.20
C VAL A 2 -12.61 5.69 11.84
N TYR A 3 -12.58 4.40 12.17
CA TYR A 3 -11.39 3.69 12.63
C TYR A 3 -10.94 2.77 11.49
N LEU A 4 -9.65 2.78 11.19
CA LEU A 4 -9.08 1.99 10.10
C LEU A 4 -7.97 1.07 10.62
N ASP A 5 -8.13 -0.22 10.29
CA ASP A 5 -7.10 -1.25 10.32
C ASP A 5 -7.13 -1.93 8.94
N GLY A 6 -6.05 -1.77 8.16
CA GLY A 6 -5.96 -2.20 6.78
C GLY A 6 -5.73 -1.05 5.80
N GLU A 7 -6.36 -1.09 4.63
CA GLU A 7 -6.23 -0.06 3.60
C GLU A 7 -7.58 0.43 3.11
N ALA A 8 -7.70 1.76 2.96
CA ALA A 8 -8.89 2.39 2.42
C ALA A 8 -8.57 3.65 1.61
N TYR A 9 -9.25 3.79 0.48
CA TYR A 9 -9.29 5.01 -0.30
C TYR A 9 -10.53 5.80 0.08
N PHE A 10 -10.33 7.06 0.43
CA PHE A 10 -11.39 7.99 0.82
C PHE A 10 -11.57 9.05 -0.25
N GLN A 11 -12.82 9.24 -0.66
CA GLN A 11 -13.23 10.36 -1.49
C GLN A 11 -14.34 11.10 -0.76
N ILE A 12 -14.00 12.20 -0.12
CA ILE A 12 -14.88 12.94 0.77
C ILE A 12 -15.27 14.26 0.12
N ALA A 13 -16.56 14.48 -0.05
CA ALA A 13 -17.08 15.76 -0.51
C ALA A 13 -16.70 16.88 0.47
N LYS A 14 -16.53 18.09 -0.06
CA LYS A 14 -16.25 19.27 0.77
C LYS A 14 -17.46 19.53 1.67
N ASP A 15 -17.21 19.51 2.97
CA ASP A 15 -18.21 19.78 4.02
C ASP A 15 -17.51 20.57 5.14
N ASP A 16 -18.23 21.43 5.84
CA ASP A 16 -17.72 22.17 6.99
C ASP A 16 -17.47 21.28 8.22
N ARG A 17 -18.00 20.05 8.21
CA ARG A 17 -17.79 19.07 9.26
C ARG A 17 -16.48 18.31 9.03
N PRO A 18 -15.51 18.38 9.97
CA PRO A 18 -14.26 17.66 9.81
C PRO A 18 -14.49 16.14 9.83
N PHE A 19 -13.97 15.45 8.83
CA PHE A 19 -13.91 13.99 8.82
C PHE A 19 -12.54 13.53 9.34
N ARG A 20 -12.52 12.48 10.16
CA ARG A 20 -11.30 11.95 10.78
C ARG A 20 -11.18 10.46 10.54
N VAL A 21 -9.98 10.03 10.15
CA VAL A 21 -9.59 8.61 10.12
C VAL A 21 -8.62 8.39 11.28
N ILE A 22 -8.98 7.48 12.18
CA ILE A 22 -8.17 7.09 13.33
C ILE A 22 -7.50 5.77 13.02
N THR A 23 -6.19 5.73 13.16
CA THR A 23 -5.35 4.53 13.02
C THR A 23 -4.60 4.25 14.33
N ALA A 24 -3.93 3.11 14.42
CA ALA A 24 -3.11 2.79 15.59
C ALA A 24 -1.96 3.80 15.82
N ASN A 25 -1.48 4.47 14.76
CA ASN A 25 -0.29 5.33 14.82
C ASN A 25 -0.59 6.83 14.74
N GLY A 26 -1.86 7.21 14.62
CA GLY A 26 -2.23 8.62 14.55
C GLY A 26 -3.59 8.87 13.90
N ILE A 27 -3.87 10.14 13.66
CA ILE A 27 -5.14 10.64 13.14
C ILE A 27 -4.90 11.39 11.83
N VAL A 28 -5.72 11.10 10.81
CA VAL A 28 -5.81 11.89 9.58
C VAL A 28 -7.07 12.75 9.65
N LYS A 29 -6.93 14.07 9.49
CA LYS A 29 -8.03 15.03 9.49
C LYS A 29 -8.11 15.72 8.14
N GLN A 30 -9.30 15.79 7.55
CA GLN A 30 -9.52 16.35 6.23
C GLN A 30 -10.77 17.25 6.15
N TYR A 31 -10.88 18.03 5.04
CA TYR A 31 -11.96 18.97 4.76
C TYR A 31 -12.35 18.96 3.26
N GLY A 32 -12.74 17.76 2.73
CA GLY A 32 -13.07 17.60 1.31
C GLY A 32 -11.85 17.23 0.47
N THR A 33 -11.52 15.94 0.45
CA THR A 33 -10.26 15.43 -0.09
C THR A 33 -10.41 14.03 -0.65
N SER A 34 -9.50 13.69 -1.57
CA SER A 34 -9.28 12.31 -2.04
C SER A 34 -7.90 11.85 -1.55
N PHE A 35 -7.86 10.76 -0.77
CA PHE A 35 -6.61 10.27 -0.17
C PHE A 35 -6.68 8.77 0.14
N ASN A 36 -5.53 8.13 0.18
CA ASN A 36 -5.38 6.74 0.58
C ASN A 36 -4.72 6.64 1.96
N VAL A 37 -5.18 5.71 2.79
CA VAL A 37 -4.58 5.38 4.09
C VAL A 37 -4.31 3.88 4.12
N ASN A 38 -3.09 3.50 4.49
CA ASN A 38 -2.65 2.11 4.60
C ASN A 38 -1.93 1.86 5.93
N THR A 39 -2.38 0.83 6.66
CA THR A 39 -1.83 0.41 7.97
C THR A 39 -1.32 -1.03 7.97
N HIS A 40 -1.09 -1.63 6.80
CA HIS A 40 -0.69 -3.04 6.68
C HIS A 40 0.67 -3.38 7.31
N VAL A 41 1.57 -2.39 7.41
CA VAL A 41 2.85 -2.57 8.09
C VAL A 41 2.67 -2.24 9.57
N ALA A 42 2.91 -3.21 10.44
CA ALA A 42 2.77 -3.01 11.88
C ALA A 42 3.60 -1.81 12.37
N GLY A 43 2.99 -0.95 13.15
CA GLY A 43 3.63 0.27 13.66
C GLY A 43 3.82 1.39 12.64
N VAL A 44 3.28 1.25 11.40
CA VAL A 44 3.41 2.27 10.36
C VAL A 44 2.04 2.59 9.77
N THR A 45 1.74 3.88 9.62
CA THR A 45 0.60 4.36 8.84
C THR A 45 1.12 5.19 7.67
N LYS A 46 0.75 4.82 6.44
CA LYS A 46 1.05 5.55 5.21
C LYS A 46 -0.19 6.30 4.75
N VAL A 47 -0.05 7.57 4.43
CA VAL A 47 -1.14 8.43 3.95
C VAL A 47 -0.68 9.14 2.68
N VAL A 48 -1.38 8.92 1.57
CA VAL A 48 -1.09 9.58 0.30
C VAL A 48 -2.24 10.52 -0.05
N LEU A 49 -1.94 11.77 -0.29
CA LEU A 49 -2.92 12.77 -0.71
C LEU A 49 -2.98 12.88 -2.23
N VAL A 50 -4.17 12.68 -2.78
CA VAL A 50 -4.44 12.80 -4.23
C VAL A 50 -4.92 14.21 -4.55
N GLU A 51 -5.92 14.71 -3.79
CA GLU A 51 -6.54 16.01 -4.03
C GLU A 51 -7.02 16.64 -2.71
N GLY A 52 -6.97 17.96 -2.63
CA GLY A 52 -7.43 18.74 -1.49
C GLY A 52 -6.33 19.04 -0.48
N ALA A 53 -6.64 19.00 0.80
CA ALA A 53 -5.71 19.26 1.90
C ALA A 53 -6.05 18.38 3.10
N ILE A 54 -5.04 17.75 3.69
CA ILE A 54 -5.16 16.95 4.92
C ILE A 54 -4.10 17.35 5.93
N SER A 55 -4.39 17.05 7.19
CA SER A 55 -3.41 17.10 8.26
C SER A 55 -3.31 15.74 8.91
N VAL A 56 -2.09 15.30 9.21
CA VAL A 56 -1.82 14.11 10.00
C VAL A 56 -1.27 14.49 11.37
N PHE A 57 -1.68 13.74 12.37
CA PHE A 57 -1.30 13.92 13.77
C PHE A 57 -0.79 12.58 14.27
N PRO A 58 0.52 12.41 14.55
CA PRO A 58 1.00 11.24 15.26
C PRO A 58 0.35 11.18 16.66
N ASN A 59 0.39 10.00 17.31
CA ASN A 59 -0.21 9.87 18.66
C ASN A 59 0.43 10.81 19.69
N GLN A 60 1.70 11.15 19.47
CA GLN A 60 2.42 12.17 20.23
C GLN A 60 3.16 13.07 19.24
N GLY A 61 2.95 14.38 19.32
CA GLY A 61 3.61 15.35 18.45
C GLY A 61 2.63 16.34 17.82
N ASP A 62 3.16 17.11 16.89
CA ASP A 62 2.48 18.23 16.25
C ASP A 62 1.73 17.83 14.98
N GLU A 63 0.91 18.76 14.50
CA GLU A 63 0.23 18.68 13.21
C GLU A 63 1.19 18.77 12.04
N HIS A 64 1.07 17.87 11.08
CA HIS A 64 1.77 17.92 9.80
C HIS A 64 0.77 18.07 8.66
N LYS A 65 0.92 19.12 7.85
CA LYS A 65 0.10 19.35 6.65
C LYS A 65 0.67 18.61 5.47
N ILE A 66 -0.21 17.97 4.70
CA ILE A 66 0.13 17.18 3.51
C ILE A 66 -0.48 17.83 2.28
N HIS A 67 0.31 17.90 1.21
CA HIS A 67 -0.10 18.45 -0.08
C HIS A 67 -0.33 17.34 -1.12
N PRO A 68 -1.11 17.62 -2.18
CA PRO A 68 -1.31 16.67 -3.27
C PRO A 68 0.01 16.17 -3.87
N GLY A 69 0.11 14.84 -4.08
CA GLY A 69 1.33 14.18 -4.55
C GLY A 69 2.35 13.89 -3.44
N GLU A 70 1.97 14.06 -2.18
CA GLU A 70 2.82 13.72 -1.03
C GLU A 70 2.34 12.46 -0.30
N LEU A 71 3.32 11.69 0.15
CA LEU A 71 3.19 10.57 1.07
C LEU A 71 3.66 11.01 2.46
N ALA A 72 2.81 10.84 3.46
CA ALA A 72 3.21 10.90 4.86
C ALA A 72 3.34 9.48 5.44
N VAL A 73 4.44 9.21 6.11
CA VAL A 73 4.70 7.95 6.82
C VAL A 73 4.77 8.26 8.31
N LEU A 74 3.76 7.81 9.07
CA LEU A 74 3.71 7.94 10.52
C LEU A 74 4.29 6.68 11.15
N ASN A 75 5.33 6.84 11.96
CA ASN A 75 5.94 5.75 12.71
C ASN A 75 5.40 5.73 14.15
N GLY A 76 4.67 4.67 14.52
CA GLY A 76 4.04 4.54 15.83
C GLY A 76 5.03 4.31 16.99
N VAL A 77 6.27 3.89 16.69
CA VAL A 77 7.31 3.67 17.71
C VAL A 77 8.08 4.96 17.99
N THR A 78 8.63 5.59 16.94
CA THR A 78 9.43 6.82 17.08
C THR A 78 8.57 8.08 17.17
N GLN A 79 7.28 7.99 16.80
CA GLN A 79 6.34 9.10 16.67
C GLN A 79 6.74 10.13 15.59
N ASP A 80 7.71 9.78 14.72
CA ASP A 80 8.14 10.62 13.61
C ASP A 80 7.15 10.57 12.46
N VAL A 81 7.04 11.69 11.74
CA VAL A 81 6.32 11.81 10.48
C VAL A 81 7.30 12.20 9.38
N GLN A 82 7.46 11.33 8.40
CA GLN A 82 8.25 11.62 7.19
C GLN A 82 7.32 11.97 6.04
N ILE A 83 7.60 13.08 5.35
CA ILE A 83 6.81 13.54 4.21
C ILE A 83 7.72 13.60 2.99
N SER A 84 7.29 13.00 1.88
CA SER A 84 8.01 12.99 0.62
C SER A 84 7.06 13.09 -0.57
N LYS A 85 7.53 13.67 -1.67
CA LYS A 85 6.82 13.61 -2.95
C LYS A 85 6.97 12.23 -3.55
N VAL A 86 5.87 11.70 -4.08
CA VAL A 86 5.82 10.36 -4.68
C VAL A 86 4.96 10.38 -5.95
N ASP A 87 5.17 9.37 -6.81
CA ASP A 87 4.15 8.99 -7.77
C ASP A 87 2.97 8.36 -6.99
N ILE A 88 1.78 8.91 -7.15
CA ILE A 88 0.59 8.46 -6.43
C ILE A 88 -0.02 7.18 -7.01
N GLU A 89 0.24 6.87 -8.28
CA GLU A 89 -0.40 5.75 -8.98
C GLU A 89 -0.22 4.40 -8.27
N PRO A 90 0.96 4.01 -7.77
CA PRO A 90 1.13 2.75 -7.04
C PRO A 90 0.27 2.64 -5.76
N TYR A 91 -0.10 3.77 -5.16
CA TYR A 91 -0.88 3.79 -3.91
C TYR A 91 -2.38 3.78 -4.11
N ILE A 92 -2.87 4.12 -5.32
CA ILE A 92 -4.31 4.25 -5.60
C ILE A 92 -4.80 3.33 -6.71
N ALA A 93 -3.91 2.70 -7.46
CA ALA A 93 -4.23 1.84 -8.60
C ALA A 93 -5.21 0.72 -8.23
N TRP A 94 -5.09 0.16 -7.02
CA TRP A 94 -5.96 -0.89 -6.51
C TRP A 94 -7.44 -0.46 -6.46
N ASN A 95 -7.71 0.83 -6.20
CA ASN A 95 -9.06 1.40 -6.22
C ASN A 95 -9.64 1.43 -7.65
N ASN A 96 -8.77 1.51 -8.66
CA ASN A 96 -9.10 1.45 -10.08
C ASN A 96 -9.03 0.01 -10.64
N GLY A 97 -8.99 -0.99 -9.77
CA GLY A 97 -8.91 -2.40 -10.16
C GLY A 97 -7.56 -2.80 -10.78
N ARG A 98 -6.46 -2.15 -10.42
CA ARG A 98 -5.11 -2.43 -10.90
C ARG A 98 -4.14 -2.56 -9.72
N PHE A 99 -3.07 -3.34 -9.93
CA PHE A 99 -1.90 -3.35 -9.07
C PHE A 99 -0.73 -2.75 -9.85
N VAL A 100 -0.11 -1.74 -9.28
CA VAL A 100 1.08 -1.11 -9.85
C VAL A 100 2.21 -1.23 -8.82
N PHE A 101 3.23 -1.95 -9.20
CA PHE A 101 4.46 -2.11 -8.42
C PHE A 101 5.59 -1.45 -9.21
N ASP A 102 6.38 -0.61 -8.58
CA ASP A 102 7.55 0.01 -9.18
C ASP A 102 8.78 -0.25 -8.34
N ASN A 103 9.73 -1.02 -8.89
CA ASN A 103 10.96 -1.42 -8.22
C ASN A 103 10.71 -2.02 -6.81
N CYS A 104 9.64 -2.81 -6.67
CA CYS A 104 9.26 -3.46 -5.42
C CYS A 104 9.91 -4.85 -5.31
N SER A 105 10.28 -5.26 -4.10
CA SER A 105 10.81 -6.61 -3.88
C SER A 105 9.76 -7.68 -4.20
N LEU A 106 10.20 -8.84 -4.68
CA LEU A 106 9.30 -9.98 -4.93
C LEU A 106 8.49 -10.35 -3.67
N GLU A 107 9.12 -10.25 -2.49
CA GLU A 107 8.45 -10.53 -1.23
C GLU A 107 7.28 -9.59 -0.99
N ASP A 108 7.46 -8.27 -1.18
CA ASP A 108 6.40 -7.28 -1.00
C ASP A 108 5.28 -7.49 -2.02
N ILE A 109 5.64 -7.75 -3.29
CA ILE A 109 4.67 -8.03 -4.37
C ILE A 109 3.82 -9.26 -4.02
N LEU A 110 4.45 -10.39 -3.70
CA LEU A 110 3.72 -11.63 -3.40
C LEU A 110 2.90 -11.51 -2.11
N LYS A 111 3.38 -10.76 -1.12
CA LYS A 111 2.63 -10.46 0.11
C LYS A 111 1.36 -9.64 -0.18
N ASP A 112 1.46 -8.64 -1.04
CA ASP A 112 0.31 -7.83 -1.42
C ASP A 112 -0.67 -8.62 -2.30
N LEU A 113 -0.18 -9.38 -3.28
CA LEU A 113 -1.01 -10.25 -4.10
C LEU A 113 -1.70 -11.36 -3.26
N GLY A 114 -1.03 -11.90 -2.26
CA GLY A 114 -1.58 -12.92 -1.35
C GLY A 114 -2.86 -12.48 -0.62
N LYS A 115 -2.99 -11.19 -0.33
CA LYS A 115 -4.20 -10.61 0.28
C LYS A 115 -5.42 -10.68 -0.64
N TRP A 116 -5.21 -10.72 -1.97
CA TRP A 116 -6.27 -10.70 -2.99
C TRP A 116 -6.59 -12.06 -3.57
N TYR A 117 -5.57 -12.91 -3.70
CA TYR A 117 -5.69 -14.23 -4.35
C TYR A 117 -5.69 -15.39 -3.35
N ASP A 118 -5.59 -15.11 -2.05
CA ASP A 118 -5.65 -16.07 -0.94
C ASP A 118 -4.67 -17.25 -1.13
N PHE A 119 -3.37 -16.97 -1.11
CA PHE A 119 -2.32 -17.97 -1.17
C PHE A 119 -1.19 -17.70 -0.16
N ASP A 120 -0.50 -18.76 0.22
CA ASP A 120 0.73 -18.72 1.01
C ASP A 120 1.97 -18.78 0.12
N VAL A 121 3.07 -18.20 0.58
CA VAL A 121 4.35 -18.18 -0.14
C VAL A 121 5.41 -18.92 0.63
N ARG A 122 6.16 -19.77 -0.07
CA ARG A 122 7.40 -20.41 0.41
C ARG A 122 8.54 -20.11 -0.53
N TYR A 123 9.70 -19.81 0.01
CA TYR A 123 10.90 -19.55 -0.77
C TYR A 123 11.83 -20.72 -0.65
N ALA A 124 12.10 -21.42 -1.78
CA ALA A 124 13.16 -22.42 -1.88
C ALA A 124 14.53 -21.74 -2.06
N ARG A 125 14.51 -20.49 -2.57
CA ARG A 125 15.69 -19.62 -2.76
C ARG A 125 15.47 -18.31 -2.02
N GLU A 126 16.13 -18.12 -0.89
CA GLU A 126 15.92 -16.96 0.00
C GLU A 126 16.31 -15.63 -0.65
N ASP A 127 17.34 -15.62 -1.51
CA ASP A 127 17.78 -14.42 -2.24
C ASP A 127 16.72 -13.89 -3.23
N ALA A 128 15.82 -14.76 -3.69
CA ALA A 128 14.73 -14.35 -4.58
C ALA A 128 13.77 -13.33 -3.94
N ARG A 129 13.67 -13.29 -2.61
CA ARG A 129 12.81 -12.33 -1.88
C ARG A 129 13.09 -10.88 -2.26
N LEU A 130 14.37 -10.55 -2.45
CA LEU A 130 14.85 -9.18 -2.65
C LEU A 130 14.93 -8.78 -4.11
N ILE A 131 14.65 -9.68 -5.06
CA ILE A 131 14.68 -9.34 -6.50
C ILE A 131 13.61 -8.29 -6.77
N PRO A 132 13.99 -7.12 -7.34
CA PRO A 132 13.06 -6.06 -7.63
C PRO A 132 12.31 -6.33 -8.95
N PHE A 133 11.01 -6.03 -8.95
CA PHE A 133 10.17 -6.08 -10.15
C PHE A 133 9.31 -4.83 -10.27
N SER A 134 9.01 -4.45 -11.51
CA SER A 134 7.99 -3.45 -11.83
C SER A 134 6.89 -4.12 -12.65
N LEU A 135 5.66 -4.05 -12.15
CA LEU A 135 4.49 -4.71 -12.73
C LEU A 135 3.30 -3.75 -12.78
N ASN A 136 2.49 -3.91 -13.81
CA ASN A 136 1.22 -3.22 -13.93
C ASN A 136 0.17 -4.21 -14.43
N ILE A 137 -0.66 -4.74 -13.55
CA ILE A 137 -1.61 -5.81 -13.79
C ILE A 137 -3.02 -5.41 -13.39
N LYS A 138 -4.03 -6.00 -14.01
CA LYS A 138 -5.42 -5.82 -13.62
C LYS A 138 -5.77 -6.78 -12.48
N LYS A 139 -6.57 -6.33 -11.55
CA LYS A 139 -7.04 -7.13 -10.40
C LYS A 139 -7.83 -8.39 -10.80
N HIS A 140 -8.38 -8.42 -12.01
CA HIS A 140 -9.15 -9.54 -12.54
C HIS A 140 -8.32 -10.47 -13.44
N ASP A 141 -7.04 -10.18 -13.66
CA ASP A 141 -6.16 -11.10 -14.38
C ASP A 141 -6.04 -12.40 -13.58
N ALA A 142 -5.97 -13.54 -14.28
CA ALA A 142 -5.83 -14.80 -13.58
C ALA A 142 -4.49 -14.85 -12.82
N PHE A 143 -4.48 -15.34 -11.60
CA PHE A 143 -3.27 -15.38 -10.77
C PHE A 143 -2.12 -16.11 -11.46
N ALA A 144 -2.40 -17.19 -12.21
CA ALA A 144 -1.41 -17.90 -12.99
C ALA A 144 -0.74 -17.04 -14.08
N GLU A 145 -1.49 -16.12 -14.69
CA GLU A 145 -0.96 -15.17 -15.69
C GLU A 145 -0.01 -14.17 -15.04
N VAL A 146 -0.33 -13.72 -13.83
CA VAL A 146 0.53 -12.80 -13.05
C VAL A 146 1.85 -13.48 -12.69
N LEU A 147 1.83 -14.74 -12.25
CA LEU A 147 3.05 -15.50 -11.96
C LEU A 147 3.84 -15.76 -13.24
N GLN A 148 3.17 -16.05 -14.35
CA GLN A 148 3.84 -16.22 -15.66
C GLN A 148 4.60 -14.97 -16.10
N LEU A 149 4.02 -13.77 -15.92
CA LEU A 149 4.70 -12.51 -16.22
C LEU A 149 6.00 -12.33 -15.41
N LEU A 150 6.00 -12.76 -14.15
CA LEU A 150 7.21 -12.75 -13.33
C LEU A 150 8.24 -13.79 -13.80
N GLU A 151 7.79 -14.99 -14.18
CA GLU A 151 8.66 -16.06 -14.72
C GLU A 151 9.30 -15.68 -16.06
N ASP A 152 8.57 -14.94 -16.91
CA ASP A 152 9.04 -14.51 -18.24
C ASP A 152 10.25 -13.56 -18.15
N THR A 153 10.49 -12.95 -17.00
CA THR A 153 11.73 -12.20 -16.74
C THR A 153 12.97 -13.08 -16.66
N GLY A 154 12.80 -14.38 -16.46
CA GLY A 154 13.89 -15.35 -16.28
C GLY A 154 14.58 -15.32 -14.91
N CYS A 155 14.13 -14.45 -13.99
CA CYS A 155 14.76 -14.27 -12.67
C CYS A 155 14.26 -15.27 -11.62
N VAL A 156 13.02 -15.75 -11.77
CA VAL A 156 12.33 -16.64 -10.81
C VAL A 156 11.53 -17.70 -11.53
N LYS A 157 11.18 -18.77 -10.81
CA LYS A 157 10.24 -19.81 -11.22
C LYS A 157 9.28 -20.10 -10.09
N PHE A 158 8.04 -20.45 -10.43
CA PHE A 158 7.02 -20.77 -9.43
C PHE A 158 6.53 -22.21 -9.60
N ASP A 159 6.28 -22.86 -8.47
CA ASP A 159 5.59 -24.15 -8.39
C ASP A 159 4.35 -23.95 -7.51
N ILE A 160 3.17 -24.19 -8.06
CA ILE A 160 1.91 -23.99 -7.36
C ILE A 160 1.41 -25.36 -6.92
N ARG A 161 1.22 -25.54 -5.62
CA ARG A 161 0.65 -26.76 -5.03
C ARG A 161 -0.46 -26.35 -4.06
N ASP A 162 -1.66 -26.77 -4.37
CA ASP A 162 -2.86 -26.34 -3.64
C ASP A 162 -2.90 -24.80 -3.58
N ASN A 163 -2.82 -24.23 -2.39
CA ASN A 163 -2.84 -22.77 -2.15
C ASN A 163 -1.45 -22.22 -1.75
N VAL A 164 -0.37 -22.96 -2.07
CA VAL A 164 1.01 -22.55 -1.75
C VAL A 164 1.80 -22.31 -3.01
N VAL A 165 2.37 -21.12 -3.13
CA VAL A 165 3.33 -20.75 -4.18
C VAL A 165 4.74 -20.94 -3.67
N VAL A 166 5.50 -21.81 -4.32
CA VAL A 166 6.90 -22.05 -4.01
C VAL A 166 7.77 -21.29 -5.02
N VAL A 167 8.56 -20.34 -4.54
CA VAL A 167 9.53 -19.56 -5.34
C VAL A 167 10.84 -20.32 -5.45
N LYS A 168 11.33 -20.53 -6.70
CA LYS A 168 12.56 -21.26 -7.03
C LYS A 168 13.59 -20.37 -7.71
#